data_d9bc95ef7b9263876032304c83586326
#
_entry.id   d9bc95ef7b9263876032304c83586326
#
_cell.length_a   1.000
_cell.length_b   1.000
_cell.length_c   1.000
_cell.angle_alpha   90.00
_cell.angle_beta   90.00
_cell.angle_gamma   90.00
#
_symmetry.space_group_name_H-M   'P 1'
#
loop_
_entity.id
_entity.type
_entity.pdbx_description
1 polymer ?
#
loop_
_entity_poly.entity_id
_entity_poly.type
_entity_poly.pdbx_seq_one_letter_code
_entity_poly.pdbx_strand_id
1 'polypeptide(L)'
;GSGRRRLAEVAPGRWWRADPRDREGAAAALADRVEWAVFSLLSTAGPLSEGAFLQRIAGLFTGHDLPDEALVRACLGSYRSRASTPDRIVTGDDLLRRAHDHAEIISLLADGGHRLGLSVWIGRREQARRLGSGRLGDLLDDRELRAPLSQISRAVEELAEVDCAWYVRGRLAFLFEVEWTAMLGEPVLRRHARIPQDEGTVRFLVIAPERTELLRHKLERSPLLREAFERDNWHVLKWNHLRSFLG
;
A
#
# COMPACT_ATOMS: atom_id res chain seq x y z
N GLY A 1 -11.61 -23.61 36.32
CA GLY A 1 -11.77 -22.40 35.52
C GLY A 1 -10.48 -22.13 34.78
N SER A 2 -10.44 -22.27 33.43
CA SER A 2 -9.30 -21.95 32.63
C SER A 2 -9.13 -20.41 32.62
N GLY A 3 -8.21 -19.91 33.43
CA GLY A 3 -7.86 -18.49 33.40
C GLY A 3 -7.41 -18.12 31.97
N ARG A 4 -8.19 -17.34 31.26
CA ARG A 4 -7.77 -16.77 29.98
C ARG A 4 -6.41 -16.08 30.19
N ARG A 5 -5.38 -16.58 29.55
CA ARG A 5 -4.08 -15.92 29.53
C ARG A 5 -4.26 -14.50 29.01
N ARG A 6 -3.90 -13.51 29.80
CA ARG A 6 -3.99 -12.07 29.42
C ARG A 6 -2.91 -11.64 28.43
N LEU A 7 -1.82 -12.41 28.39
CA LEU A 7 -0.66 -12.16 27.53
C LEU A 7 -0.39 -13.38 26.65
N ALA A 8 0.07 -13.13 25.45
CA ALA A 8 0.56 -14.11 24.50
C ALA A 8 1.89 -13.66 23.95
N GLU A 9 2.79 -14.60 23.71
CA GLU A 9 4.04 -14.35 23.02
C GLU A 9 3.75 -14.16 21.53
N VAL A 10 4.16 -13.02 20.98
CA VAL A 10 3.96 -12.65 19.56
C VAL A 10 5.22 -12.83 18.73
N ALA A 11 6.38 -12.87 19.40
CA ALA A 11 7.69 -13.22 18.85
C ALA A 11 8.58 -13.68 20.01
N PRO A 12 9.71 -14.35 19.79
CA PRO A 12 10.61 -14.79 20.84
C PRO A 12 10.95 -13.68 21.84
N GLY A 13 10.56 -13.86 23.11
CA GLY A 13 10.74 -12.88 24.18
C GLY A 13 9.84 -11.65 24.14
N ARG A 14 8.95 -11.53 23.16
CA ARG A 14 8.04 -10.39 22.98
C ARG A 14 6.61 -10.77 23.32
N TRP A 15 6.10 -10.20 24.39
CA TRP A 15 4.78 -10.49 24.94
C TRP A 15 3.80 -9.36 24.66
N TRP A 16 2.57 -9.70 24.31
CA TRP A 16 1.50 -8.75 24.05
C TRP A 16 0.17 -9.25 24.60
N ARG A 17 -0.89 -8.42 24.53
CA ARG A 17 -2.23 -8.85 24.94
C ARG A 17 -2.68 -10.06 24.11
N ALA A 18 -3.35 -11.00 24.77
CA ALA A 18 -3.79 -12.25 24.14
C ALA A 18 -4.97 -12.07 23.19
N ASP A 19 -5.63 -10.91 23.19
CA ASP A 19 -6.72 -10.62 22.26
C ASP A 19 -6.21 -10.74 20.80
N PRO A 20 -6.96 -11.43 19.91
CA PRO A 20 -6.53 -11.62 18.53
C PRO A 20 -6.26 -10.33 17.77
N ARG A 21 -7.09 -9.30 17.96
CA ARG A 21 -6.91 -7.99 17.30
C ARG A 21 -5.67 -7.26 17.78
N ASP A 22 -5.42 -7.30 19.10
CA ASP A 22 -4.21 -6.74 19.68
C ASP A 22 -2.96 -7.48 19.20
N ARG A 23 -3.04 -8.79 19.01
CA ARG A 23 -1.93 -9.61 18.49
C ARG A 23 -1.61 -9.32 17.03
N GLU A 24 -2.62 -9.15 16.17
CA GLU A 24 -2.43 -8.75 14.78
C GLU A 24 -1.73 -7.39 14.68
N GLY A 25 -2.18 -6.42 15.46
CA GLY A 25 -1.53 -5.11 15.54
C GLY A 25 -0.07 -5.17 16.02
N ALA A 26 0.21 -6.05 16.99
CA ALA A 26 1.58 -6.23 17.51
C ALA A 26 2.49 -7.02 16.56
N ALA A 27 1.92 -7.86 15.69
CA ALA A 27 2.66 -8.60 14.67
C ALA A 27 3.06 -7.74 13.47
N ALA A 28 2.41 -6.57 13.29
CA ALA A 28 2.77 -5.65 12.22
C ALA A 28 4.20 -5.12 12.38
N ALA A 29 4.92 -4.95 11.29
CA ALA A 29 6.26 -4.39 11.27
C ALA A 29 6.27 -3.02 11.94
N LEU A 30 7.37 -2.68 12.65
CA LEU A 30 7.49 -1.38 13.34
C LEU A 30 7.25 -0.21 12.37
N ALA A 31 7.79 -0.29 11.15
CA ALA A 31 7.61 0.75 10.15
C ALA A 31 6.14 0.98 9.79
N ASP A 32 5.34 -0.09 9.69
CA ASP A 32 3.90 0.02 9.38
C ASP A 32 3.12 0.62 10.56
N ARG A 33 3.48 0.25 11.78
CA ARG A 33 2.88 0.83 13.00
C ARG A 33 3.21 2.32 13.14
N VAL A 34 4.44 2.71 12.82
CA VAL A 34 4.88 4.11 12.84
C VAL A 34 4.14 4.91 11.76
N GLU A 35 4.07 4.38 10.55
CA GLU A 35 3.33 5.02 9.46
C GLU A 35 1.87 5.24 9.84
N TRP A 36 1.22 4.23 10.43
CA TRP A 36 -0.15 4.33 10.91
C TRP A 36 -0.31 5.38 12.02
N ALA A 37 0.61 5.43 12.98
CA ALA A 37 0.61 6.41 14.06
C ALA A 37 0.78 7.84 13.52
N VAL A 38 1.68 8.04 12.55
CA VAL A 38 1.88 9.31 11.85
C VAL A 38 0.61 9.75 11.14
N PHE A 39 0.00 8.87 10.34
CA PHE A 39 -1.26 9.16 9.66
C PHE A 39 -2.38 9.52 10.62
N SER A 40 -2.57 8.73 11.69
CA SER A 40 -3.60 8.98 12.70
C SER A 40 -3.40 10.32 13.40
N LEU A 41 -2.15 10.62 13.80
CA LEU A 41 -1.84 11.88 14.48
C LEU A 41 -2.11 13.09 13.58
N LEU A 42 -1.69 13.03 12.32
CA LEU A 42 -1.91 14.10 11.34
C LEU A 42 -3.41 14.32 11.06
N SER A 43 -4.20 13.25 11.09
CA SER A 43 -5.64 13.31 10.82
C SER A 43 -6.45 13.86 12.00
N THR A 44 -5.92 13.76 13.24
CA THR A 44 -6.71 14.04 14.46
C THR A 44 -6.22 15.22 15.27
N ALA A 45 -4.95 15.60 15.18
CA ALA A 45 -4.33 16.49 16.17
C ALA A 45 -4.38 17.98 15.82
N GLY A 46 -4.89 18.37 14.67
CA GLY A 46 -4.82 19.77 14.23
C GLY A 46 -3.38 20.23 13.96
N PRO A 47 -3.17 21.55 13.80
CA PRO A 47 -1.83 22.08 13.48
C PRO A 47 -0.82 21.81 14.60
N LEU A 48 0.32 21.20 14.25
CA LEU A 48 1.44 20.90 15.15
C LEU A 48 2.75 21.43 14.56
N SER A 49 3.66 21.87 15.44
CA SER A 49 5.06 22.01 15.04
C SER A 49 5.71 20.65 14.83
N GLU A 50 6.77 20.58 14.03
CA GLU A 50 7.50 19.34 13.80
C GLU A 50 8.07 18.75 15.09
N GLY A 51 8.61 19.58 16.00
CA GLY A 51 9.10 19.15 17.30
C GLY A 51 8.00 18.53 18.18
N ALA A 52 6.85 19.19 18.26
CA ALA A 52 5.70 18.67 19.02
C ALA A 52 5.17 17.36 18.40
N PHE A 53 5.18 17.25 17.08
CA PHE A 53 4.79 16.05 16.37
C PHE A 53 5.72 14.87 16.70
N LEU A 54 7.04 15.06 16.57
CA LEU A 54 8.03 14.02 16.87
C LEU A 54 7.93 13.54 18.31
N GLN A 55 7.76 14.49 19.27
CA GLN A 55 7.57 14.16 20.67
C GLN A 55 6.31 13.32 20.92
N ARG A 56 5.20 13.65 20.27
CA ARG A 56 3.95 12.88 20.39
C ARG A 56 4.09 11.49 19.81
N ILE A 57 4.71 11.35 18.62
CA ILE A 57 4.97 10.03 18.04
C ILE A 57 5.85 9.21 18.97
N ALA A 58 6.97 9.75 19.48
CA ALA A 58 7.83 9.03 20.43
C ALA A 58 7.05 8.56 21.68
N GLY A 59 6.11 9.35 22.16
CA GLY A 59 5.27 9.00 23.30
C GLY A 59 4.26 7.87 23.05
N LEU A 60 3.97 7.55 21.78
CA LEU A 60 3.09 6.42 21.43
C LEU A 60 3.82 5.07 21.43
N PHE A 61 5.17 5.10 21.39
CA PHE A 61 6.01 3.92 21.36
C PHE A 61 6.85 3.85 22.63
N THR A 62 6.90 2.68 23.25
CA THR A 62 7.61 2.47 24.51
C THR A 62 8.52 1.25 24.44
N GLY A 63 9.59 1.23 25.23
CA GLY A 63 10.48 0.09 25.34
C GLY A 63 11.32 -0.15 24.09
N HIS A 64 11.43 -1.42 23.68
CA HIS A 64 12.26 -1.84 22.55
C HIS A 64 11.67 -1.47 21.17
N ASP A 65 10.46 -0.96 21.16
CA ASP A 65 9.75 -0.60 19.93
C ASP A 65 9.85 0.91 19.61
N LEU A 66 10.82 1.60 20.18
CA LEU A 66 11.06 3.00 19.84
C LEU A 66 11.50 3.12 18.37
N PRO A 67 10.73 3.85 17.54
CA PRO A 67 11.15 4.11 16.17
C PRO A 67 12.36 5.05 16.14
N ASP A 68 13.27 4.85 15.21
CA ASP A 68 14.28 5.85 14.96
C ASP A 68 13.66 7.11 14.32
N GLU A 69 14.29 8.24 14.53
CA GLU A 69 13.79 9.53 14.04
C GLU A 69 13.75 9.59 12.51
N ALA A 70 14.66 8.88 11.83
CA ALA A 70 14.70 8.82 10.36
C ALA A 70 13.43 8.16 9.80
N LEU A 71 12.97 7.06 10.41
CA LEU A 71 11.71 6.42 10.04
C LEU A 71 10.51 7.36 10.24
N VAL A 72 10.44 8.03 11.40
CA VAL A 72 9.33 8.97 11.69
C VAL A 72 9.32 10.13 10.69
N ARG A 73 10.51 10.69 10.37
CA ARG A 73 10.65 11.75 9.36
C ARG A 73 10.31 11.29 7.95
N ALA A 74 10.69 10.07 7.57
CA ALA A 74 10.32 9.48 6.28
C ALA A 74 8.80 9.30 6.16
N CYS A 75 8.15 8.81 7.23
CA CYS A 75 6.69 8.73 7.30
C CYS A 75 6.05 10.12 7.22
N LEU A 76 6.52 11.08 8.01
CA LEU A 76 6.02 12.46 7.98
C LEU A 76 6.18 13.09 6.59
N GLY A 77 7.35 12.94 5.97
CA GLY A 77 7.65 13.45 4.63
C GLY A 77 6.69 12.94 3.55
N SER A 78 6.21 11.70 3.71
CA SER A 78 5.25 11.10 2.77
C SER A 78 3.84 11.72 2.82
N TYR A 79 3.52 12.46 3.90
CA TYR A 79 2.22 13.11 4.12
C TYR A 79 2.30 14.64 4.11
N ARG A 80 3.50 15.18 4.26
CA ARG A 80 3.73 16.60 4.41
C ARG A 80 3.50 17.35 3.10
N SER A 81 2.68 18.41 3.13
CA SER A 81 2.54 19.31 2.00
C SER A 81 3.73 20.28 1.90
N ARG A 82 3.95 20.84 0.68
CA ARG A 82 4.97 21.89 0.46
C ARG A 82 4.70 23.17 1.25
N ALA A 83 3.48 23.38 1.72
CA ALA A 83 3.10 24.53 2.55
C ALA A 83 3.50 24.37 4.03
N SER A 84 4.09 23.24 4.41
CA SER A 84 4.52 23.02 5.80
C SER A 84 5.78 23.82 6.12
N THR A 85 5.81 24.34 7.34
CA THR A 85 6.99 24.95 7.97
C THR A 85 7.40 24.14 9.20
N PRO A 86 8.60 24.35 9.79
CA PRO A 86 8.98 23.68 11.03
C PRO A 86 7.98 23.94 12.18
N ASP A 87 7.38 25.13 12.20
CA ASP A 87 6.44 25.53 13.25
C ASP A 87 5.01 25.04 12.99
N ARG A 88 4.71 24.62 11.77
CA ARG A 88 3.38 24.19 11.37
C ARG A 88 3.40 23.13 10.28
N ILE A 89 3.11 21.90 10.65
CA ILE A 89 2.87 20.84 9.69
C ILE A 89 1.50 21.06 9.03
N VAL A 90 1.50 21.06 7.71
CA VAL A 90 0.28 21.09 6.89
C VAL A 90 0.28 19.81 6.07
N THR A 91 -0.79 19.05 6.16
CA THR A 91 -1.04 17.92 5.27
C THR A 91 -1.89 18.42 4.11
N GLY A 92 -1.41 18.27 2.90
CA GLY A 92 -2.21 18.52 1.68
C GLY A 92 -3.17 17.37 1.40
N ASP A 93 -3.25 16.45 2.33
CA ASP A 93 -3.80 15.14 2.15
C ASP A 93 -5.11 15.02 2.91
N ASP A 94 -6.21 15.16 2.20
CA ASP A 94 -7.45 14.60 2.65
C ASP A 94 -7.69 13.22 2.00
N LEU A 95 -8.47 12.39 2.67
CA LEU A 95 -8.81 11.04 2.21
C LEU A 95 -9.55 11.05 0.85
N LEU A 96 -10.28 12.14 0.56
CA LEU A 96 -11.04 12.27 -0.69
C LEU A 96 -10.10 12.50 -1.86
N ARG A 97 -9.10 13.37 -1.71
CA ARG A 97 -8.08 13.61 -2.73
C ARG A 97 -7.29 12.33 -3.01
N ARG A 98 -6.87 11.61 -1.96
CA ARG A 98 -6.16 10.33 -2.13
C ARG A 98 -6.98 9.30 -2.87
N ALA A 99 -8.25 9.17 -2.51
CA ALA A 99 -9.16 8.25 -3.19
C ALA A 99 -9.33 8.63 -4.67
N HIS A 100 -9.37 9.93 -4.97
CA HIS A 100 -9.43 10.43 -6.34
C HIS A 100 -8.15 10.14 -7.11
N ASP A 101 -7.00 10.52 -6.58
CA ASP A 101 -5.69 10.29 -7.21
C ASP A 101 -5.41 8.79 -7.44
N HIS A 102 -5.80 7.93 -6.47
CA HIS A 102 -5.71 6.48 -6.62
C HIS A 102 -6.57 5.99 -7.81
N ALA A 103 -7.82 6.45 -7.90
CA ALA A 103 -8.69 6.10 -9.02
C ALA A 103 -8.16 6.62 -10.37
N GLU A 104 -7.60 7.84 -10.40
CA GLU A 104 -6.94 8.38 -11.60
C GLU A 104 -5.78 7.50 -12.08
N ILE A 105 -4.93 7.04 -11.17
CA ILE A 105 -3.79 6.19 -11.54
C ILE A 105 -4.27 4.84 -12.07
N ILE A 106 -5.30 4.24 -11.46
CA ILE A 106 -5.88 2.99 -11.96
C ILE A 106 -6.49 3.20 -13.35
N SER A 107 -7.21 4.31 -13.57
CA SER A 107 -7.74 4.65 -14.90
C SER A 107 -6.62 4.80 -15.93
N LEU A 108 -5.55 5.50 -15.59
CA LEU A 108 -4.40 5.67 -16.47
C LEU A 108 -3.74 4.34 -16.84
N LEU A 109 -3.65 3.40 -15.89
CA LEU A 109 -3.17 2.04 -16.13
C LEU A 109 -4.12 1.28 -17.06
N ALA A 110 -5.44 1.38 -16.86
CA ALA A 110 -6.41 0.72 -17.72
C ALA A 110 -6.35 1.25 -19.15
N ASP A 111 -6.41 2.56 -19.32
CA ASP A 111 -6.31 3.23 -20.64
C ASP A 111 -4.98 2.91 -21.33
N GLY A 112 -3.89 2.88 -20.58
CA GLY A 112 -2.56 2.52 -21.07
C GLY A 112 -2.51 1.08 -21.58
N GLY A 113 -3.07 0.14 -20.82
CA GLY A 113 -3.18 -1.27 -21.23
C GLY A 113 -3.97 -1.42 -22.53
N HIS A 114 -5.14 -0.79 -22.62
CA HIS A 114 -5.97 -0.82 -23.82
C HIS A 114 -5.26 -0.21 -25.05
N ARG A 115 -4.59 0.93 -24.89
CA ARG A 115 -3.79 1.55 -25.98
C ARG A 115 -2.67 0.64 -26.48
N LEU A 116 -2.13 -0.21 -25.60
CA LEU A 116 -1.12 -1.21 -25.97
C LEU A 116 -1.74 -2.50 -26.54
N GLY A 117 -3.06 -2.58 -26.69
CA GLY A 117 -3.77 -3.75 -27.19
C GLY A 117 -3.80 -4.92 -26.19
N LEU A 118 -3.67 -4.62 -24.90
CA LEU A 118 -3.72 -5.61 -23.83
C LEU A 118 -5.14 -5.72 -23.26
N SER A 119 -5.48 -6.89 -22.73
CA SER A 119 -6.66 -7.02 -21.89
C SER A 119 -6.34 -6.56 -20.49
N VAL A 120 -7.27 -5.82 -19.88
CA VAL A 120 -7.10 -5.20 -18.57
C VAL A 120 -8.06 -5.81 -17.56
N TRP A 121 -7.64 -5.89 -16.32
CA TRP A 121 -8.47 -6.14 -15.16
C TRP A 121 -8.32 -5.03 -14.15
N ILE A 122 -9.40 -4.62 -13.52
CA ILE A 122 -9.42 -3.71 -12.38
C ILE A 122 -10.01 -4.45 -11.19
N GLY A 123 -9.40 -4.33 -10.02
CA GLY A 123 -9.85 -5.00 -8.80
C GLY A 123 -11.32 -4.74 -8.48
N ARG A 124 -12.03 -5.74 -7.95
CA ARG A 124 -13.48 -5.65 -7.71
C ARG A 124 -13.89 -4.47 -6.84
N ARG A 125 -13.08 -4.14 -5.83
CA ARG A 125 -13.34 -2.98 -4.97
C ARG A 125 -13.17 -1.68 -5.71
N GLU A 126 -12.18 -1.64 -6.58
CA GLU A 126 -11.84 -0.46 -7.36
C GLU A 126 -12.86 -0.18 -8.45
N GLN A 127 -13.45 -1.22 -9.08
CA GLN A 127 -14.48 -1.08 -10.10
C GLN A 127 -15.67 -0.20 -9.65
N ALA A 128 -16.03 -0.23 -8.38
CA ALA A 128 -17.12 0.58 -7.82
C ALA A 128 -16.76 2.06 -7.61
N ARG A 129 -15.47 2.43 -7.67
CA ARG A 129 -15.02 3.79 -7.43
C ARG A 129 -15.44 4.72 -8.55
N ARG A 130 -15.86 5.93 -8.16
CA ARG A 130 -16.21 6.99 -9.09
C ARG A 130 -14.96 7.69 -9.62
N LEU A 131 -14.97 7.94 -10.94
CA LEU A 131 -14.01 8.78 -11.63
C LEU A 131 -14.75 9.68 -12.62
N GLY A 132 -14.76 10.97 -12.39
CA GLY A 132 -15.59 11.91 -13.17
C GLY A 132 -17.07 11.55 -13.10
N SER A 133 -17.73 11.37 -14.24
CA SER A 133 -19.15 10.99 -14.35
C SER A 133 -19.41 9.48 -14.32
N GLY A 134 -18.36 8.65 -14.45
CA GLY A 134 -18.44 7.19 -14.52
C GLY A 134 -17.81 6.48 -13.31
N ARG A 135 -17.58 5.18 -13.50
CA ARG A 135 -16.89 4.32 -12.55
C ARG A 135 -15.69 3.68 -13.23
N LEU A 136 -14.69 3.27 -12.45
CA LEU A 136 -13.55 2.53 -13.01
C LEU A 136 -13.95 1.23 -13.70
N GLY A 137 -15.00 0.55 -13.22
CA GLY A 137 -15.53 -0.65 -13.88
C GLY A 137 -16.08 -0.40 -15.28
N ASP A 138 -16.50 0.83 -15.60
CA ASP A 138 -17.02 1.19 -16.93
C ASP A 138 -15.90 1.23 -18.00
N LEU A 139 -14.63 1.18 -17.59
CA LEU A 139 -13.48 1.08 -18.48
C LEU A 139 -13.26 -0.34 -19.01
N LEU A 140 -13.88 -1.35 -18.40
CA LEU A 140 -13.71 -2.76 -18.76
C LEU A 140 -14.80 -3.21 -19.73
N ASP A 141 -14.42 -4.00 -20.74
CA ASP A 141 -15.39 -4.65 -21.60
C ASP A 141 -15.97 -5.94 -20.95
N ASP A 142 -17.02 -6.50 -21.58
CA ASP A 142 -17.68 -7.72 -21.06
C ASP A 142 -16.75 -8.94 -21.00
N ARG A 143 -15.71 -9.00 -21.81
CA ARG A 143 -14.72 -10.08 -21.80
C ARG A 143 -13.78 -9.89 -20.64
N GLU A 144 -13.33 -8.66 -20.41
CA GLU A 144 -12.44 -8.30 -19.30
C GLU A 144 -13.12 -8.50 -17.96
N LEU A 145 -14.42 -8.22 -17.84
CA LEU A 145 -15.19 -8.50 -16.63
C LEU A 145 -15.30 -10.00 -16.29
N ARG A 146 -15.19 -10.88 -17.30
CA ARG A 146 -15.37 -12.33 -17.13
C ARG A 146 -14.07 -13.14 -17.21
N ALA A 147 -13.11 -12.68 -18.02
CA ALA A 147 -11.99 -13.49 -18.46
C ALA A 147 -10.89 -13.76 -17.43
N PRO A 148 -10.48 -12.80 -16.58
CA PRO A 148 -9.32 -13.02 -15.69
C PRO A 148 -9.56 -14.13 -14.68
N LEU A 149 -10.80 -14.31 -14.27
CA LEU A 149 -11.20 -15.23 -13.22
C LEU A 149 -11.34 -16.68 -13.70
N SER A 150 -11.57 -16.90 -15.00
CA SER A 150 -11.76 -18.23 -15.57
C SER A 150 -10.45 -18.96 -15.89
N GLN A 151 -9.36 -18.23 -16.03
CA GLN A 151 -8.06 -18.80 -16.46
C GLN A 151 -7.13 -19.15 -15.28
N ILE A 152 -7.38 -18.59 -14.09
CA ILE A 152 -6.56 -18.83 -12.88
C ILE A 152 -7.43 -19.52 -11.83
N SER A 153 -7.48 -20.83 -11.87
CA SER A 153 -8.39 -21.65 -11.07
C SER A 153 -8.13 -21.67 -9.55
N ARG A 154 -7.07 -21.07 -9.02
CA ARG A 154 -6.66 -21.17 -7.61
C ARG A 154 -6.40 -19.88 -6.86
N ALA A 155 -6.39 -18.71 -7.51
CA ALA A 155 -6.08 -17.43 -6.87
C ALA A 155 -7.05 -16.32 -7.30
N VAL A 156 -8.28 -16.70 -7.58
CA VAL A 156 -9.32 -15.80 -8.07
C VAL A 156 -9.64 -14.69 -7.08
N GLU A 157 -9.62 -15.00 -5.77
CA GLU A 157 -9.94 -14.02 -4.74
C GLU A 157 -8.81 -13.01 -4.57
N GLU A 158 -7.57 -13.48 -4.52
CA GLU A 158 -6.40 -12.62 -4.39
C GLU A 158 -6.21 -11.72 -5.61
N LEU A 159 -6.39 -12.26 -6.82
CA LEU A 159 -6.32 -11.48 -8.05
C LEU A 159 -7.45 -10.46 -8.15
N ALA A 160 -8.64 -10.81 -7.68
CA ALA A 160 -9.78 -9.90 -7.66
C ALA A 160 -9.57 -8.66 -6.77
N GLU A 161 -8.61 -8.71 -5.85
CA GLU A 161 -8.26 -7.61 -4.95
C GLU A 161 -7.04 -6.78 -5.43
N VAL A 162 -6.37 -7.18 -6.52
CA VAL A 162 -5.27 -6.41 -7.12
C VAL A 162 -5.84 -5.18 -7.81
N ASP A 163 -5.21 -4.02 -7.63
CA ASP A 163 -5.74 -2.76 -8.16
C ASP A 163 -5.89 -2.77 -9.67
N CYS A 164 -4.86 -3.23 -10.41
CA CYS A 164 -4.92 -3.41 -11.85
C CYS A 164 -4.04 -4.57 -12.32
N ALA A 165 -4.46 -5.26 -13.37
CA ALA A 165 -3.66 -6.30 -14.01
C ALA A 165 -3.77 -6.23 -15.54
N TRP A 166 -2.68 -6.57 -16.23
CA TRP A 166 -2.65 -6.63 -17.69
C TRP A 166 -2.35 -8.05 -18.16
N TYR A 167 -3.09 -8.46 -19.19
CA TYR A 167 -3.00 -9.77 -19.82
C TYR A 167 -2.50 -9.64 -21.25
N VAL A 168 -1.50 -10.46 -21.58
CA VAL A 168 -0.96 -10.62 -22.93
C VAL A 168 -1.41 -11.97 -23.46
N ARG A 169 -2.24 -11.98 -24.50
CA ARG A 169 -2.75 -13.22 -25.11
C ARG A 169 -3.36 -14.19 -24.09
N GLY A 170 -4.10 -13.64 -23.15
CA GLY A 170 -4.77 -14.40 -22.09
C GLY A 170 -3.89 -14.85 -20.93
N ARG A 171 -2.59 -14.52 -20.92
CA ARG A 171 -1.67 -14.82 -19.81
C ARG A 171 -1.45 -13.58 -18.96
N LEU A 172 -1.45 -13.74 -17.65
CA LEU A 172 -1.15 -12.67 -16.70
C LEU A 172 0.31 -12.21 -16.90
N ALA A 173 0.50 -10.96 -17.32
CA ALA A 173 1.82 -10.41 -17.59
C ALA A 173 2.26 -9.39 -16.55
N PHE A 174 1.36 -8.50 -16.15
CA PHE A 174 1.68 -7.42 -15.23
C PHE A 174 0.61 -7.29 -14.14
N LEU A 175 1.07 -7.07 -12.91
CA LEU A 175 0.24 -6.75 -11.76
C LEU A 175 0.63 -5.38 -11.20
N PHE A 176 -0.34 -4.55 -10.88
CA PHE A 176 -0.12 -3.21 -10.35
C PHE A 176 -0.86 -3.06 -9.03
N GLU A 177 -0.12 -2.61 -8.02
CA GLU A 177 -0.67 -2.12 -6.76
C GLU A 177 -0.38 -0.63 -6.67
N VAL A 178 -1.41 0.16 -6.49
CA VAL A 178 -1.33 1.61 -6.36
C VAL A 178 -1.39 1.96 -4.88
N GLU A 179 -0.23 2.10 -4.26
CA GLU A 179 -0.14 2.33 -2.84
C GLU A 179 -0.15 3.81 -2.51
N TRP A 180 -1.25 4.23 -1.93
CA TRP A 180 -1.48 5.62 -1.56
C TRP A 180 -1.58 5.85 -0.06
N THR A 181 -2.04 4.86 0.70
CA THR A 181 -2.30 4.96 2.13
C THR A 181 -1.21 4.27 2.96
N ALA A 182 -1.28 4.49 4.27
CA ALA A 182 -0.54 3.74 5.27
C ALA A 182 -0.62 2.24 5.00
N MET A 183 0.43 1.49 5.13
CA MET A 183 0.54 0.04 4.94
C MET A 183 1.18 -0.38 3.60
N LEU A 184 2.08 0.46 3.10
CA LEU A 184 3.02 0.02 2.09
C LEU A 184 3.88 -1.12 2.67
N GLY A 185 3.65 -2.36 2.28
CA GLY A 185 4.52 -3.44 2.72
C GLY A 185 3.88 -4.83 2.80
N GLU A 186 4.09 -5.50 3.92
CA GLU A 186 3.78 -6.93 4.09
C GLU A 186 2.36 -7.39 3.70
N PRO A 187 1.25 -6.67 3.96
CA PRO A 187 -0.07 -7.14 3.58
C PRO A 187 -0.24 -7.32 2.07
N VAL A 188 0.31 -6.38 1.28
CA VAL A 188 0.30 -6.46 -0.19
C VAL A 188 1.13 -7.65 -0.65
N LEU A 189 2.33 -7.81 -0.11
CA LEU A 189 3.21 -8.93 -0.47
C LEU A 189 2.61 -10.29 -0.12
N ARG A 190 1.97 -10.43 1.06
CA ARG A 190 1.30 -11.67 1.47
C ARG A 190 0.15 -12.04 0.52
N ARG A 191 -0.60 -11.04 0.05
CA ARG A 191 -1.64 -11.26 -0.95
C ARG A 191 -1.05 -11.77 -2.25
N HIS A 192 -0.03 -11.10 -2.77
CA HIS A 192 0.63 -11.47 -4.01
C HIS A 192 1.36 -12.80 -3.98
N ALA A 193 1.88 -13.21 -2.81
CA ALA A 193 2.50 -14.53 -2.65
C ALA A 193 1.54 -15.70 -2.89
N ARG A 194 0.22 -15.46 -2.82
CA ARG A 194 -0.81 -16.47 -3.11
C ARG A 194 -1.24 -16.49 -4.58
N ILE A 195 -0.91 -15.44 -5.34
CA ILE A 195 -1.17 -15.41 -6.79
C ILE A 195 -0.13 -16.29 -7.47
N PRO A 196 -0.55 -17.31 -8.24
CA PRO A 196 0.37 -18.18 -8.95
C PRO A 196 1.33 -17.36 -9.80
N GLN A 197 2.60 -17.71 -9.71
CA GLN A 197 3.63 -17.11 -10.54
C GLN A 197 3.69 -17.87 -11.87
N ASP A 198 3.22 -17.24 -12.94
CA ASP A 198 3.64 -17.62 -14.27
C ASP A 198 5.08 -17.10 -14.47
N GLU A 199 5.94 -17.89 -15.09
CA GLU A 199 7.27 -17.44 -15.51
C GLU A 199 7.11 -16.16 -16.35
N GLY A 200 7.61 -15.05 -15.84
CA GLY A 200 7.58 -13.75 -16.51
C GLY A 200 6.52 -12.75 -16.01
N THR A 201 5.67 -13.09 -15.02
CA THR A 201 4.78 -12.09 -14.42
C THR A 201 5.60 -11.04 -13.65
N VAL A 202 5.41 -9.76 -14.02
CA VAL A 202 6.08 -8.62 -13.38
C VAL A 202 5.09 -7.91 -12.47
N ARG A 203 5.53 -7.53 -11.28
CA ARG A 203 4.72 -6.81 -10.29
C ARG A 203 5.23 -5.38 -10.16
N PHE A 204 4.31 -4.44 -10.20
CA PHE A 204 4.61 -3.04 -10.00
C PHE A 204 3.93 -2.51 -8.73
N LEU A 205 4.74 -1.90 -7.89
CA LEU A 205 4.28 -1.06 -6.80
C LEU A 205 4.30 0.38 -7.30
N VAL A 206 3.14 0.95 -7.56
CA VAL A 206 2.97 2.34 -8.04
C VAL A 206 2.81 3.25 -6.84
N ILE A 207 3.75 4.17 -6.64
CA ILE A 207 3.78 5.04 -5.47
C ILE A 207 3.88 6.52 -5.83
N ALA A 208 3.41 7.37 -4.92
CA ALA A 208 3.69 8.80 -5.00
C ALA A 208 5.20 9.06 -4.84
N PRO A 209 5.77 10.04 -5.56
CA PRO A 209 7.20 10.38 -5.43
C PRO A 209 7.63 10.63 -3.98
N GLU A 210 6.76 11.24 -3.18
CA GLU A 210 6.97 11.58 -1.76
C GLU A 210 7.15 10.33 -0.87
N ARG A 211 6.69 9.16 -1.33
CA ARG A 211 6.78 7.90 -0.58
C ARG A 211 8.06 7.11 -0.85
N THR A 212 8.90 7.58 -1.77
CA THR A 212 10.12 6.86 -2.17
C THR A 212 11.07 6.62 -0.98
N GLU A 213 11.28 7.64 -0.15
CA GLU A 213 12.16 7.52 1.02
C GLU A 213 11.62 6.56 2.08
N LEU A 214 10.31 6.60 2.30
CA LEU A 214 9.66 5.65 3.22
C LEU A 214 9.79 4.21 2.73
N LEU A 215 9.54 3.96 1.44
CA LEU A 215 9.71 2.62 0.86
C LEU A 215 11.16 2.15 0.96
N ARG A 216 12.12 3.01 0.61
CA ARG A 216 13.54 2.71 0.73
C ARG A 216 13.90 2.31 2.16
N HIS A 217 13.47 3.08 3.13
CA HIS A 217 13.70 2.80 4.56
C HIS A 217 13.10 1.45 4.99
N LYS A 218 11.86 1.15 4.54
CA LYS A 218 11.21 -0.16 4.82
C LYS A 218 12.00 -1.32 4.23
N LEU A 219 12.44 -1.23 2.97
CA LEU A 219 13.23 -2.27 2.30
C LEU A 219 14.60 -2.49 2.95
N GLU A 220 15.28 -1.41 3.36
CA GLU A 220 16.57 -1.49 4.06
C GLU A 220 16.47 -2.19 5.43
N ARG A 221 15.36 -1.97 6.15
CA ARG A 221 15.16 -2.44 7.52
C ARG A 221 14.43 -3.77 7.64
N SER A 222 13.77 -4.23 6.58
CA SER A 222 13.03 -5.50 6.56
C SER A 222 13.63 -6.47 5.55
N PRO A 223 14.46 -7.44 5.99
CA PRO A 223 14.97 -8.49 5.10
C PRO A 223 13.84 -9.26 4.40
N LEU A 224 12.74 -9.56 5.12
CA LEU A 224 11.59 -10.27 4.55
C LEU A 224 10.94 -9.49 3.41
N LEU A 225 10.81 -8.16 3.56
CA LEU A 225 10.25 -7.30 2.54
C LEU A 225 11.15 -7.29 1.28
N ARG A 226 12.46 -7.14 1.48
CA ARG A 226 13.45 -7.15 0.41
C ARG A 226 13.48 -8.49 -0.34
N GLU A 227 13.55 -9.59 0.39
CA GLU A 227 13.52 -10.94 -0.20
C GLU A 227 12.24 -11.19 -1.00
N ALA A 228 11.08 -10.74 -0.49
CA ALA A 228 9.82 -10.85 -1.21
C ALA A 228 9.81 -10.01 -2.49
N PHE A 229 10.36 -8.80 -2.45
CA PHE A 229 10.51 -7.95 -3.63
C PHE A 229 11.37 -8.61 -4.71
N GLU A 230 12.51 -9.16 -4.32
CA GLU A 230 13.44 -9.85 -5.24
C GLU A 230 12.82 -11.13 -5.80
N ARG A 231 12.30 -12.00 -4.93
CA ARG A 231 11.72 -13.30 -5.30
C ARG A 231 10.53 -13.17 -6.24
N ASP A 232 9.65 -12.22 -5.97
CA ASP A 232 8.35 -12.10 -6.65
C ASP A 232 8.39 -11.08 -7.80
N ASN A 233 9.57 -10.67 -8.24
CA ASN A 233 9.83 -9.76 -9.38
C ASN A 233 9.05 -8.44 -9.25
N TRP A 234 9.20 -7.77 -8.10
CA TRP A 234 8.60 -6.47 -7.85
C TRP A 234 9.47 -5.33 -8.38
N HIS A 235 8.83 -4.37 -9.01
CA HIS A 235 9.42 -3.11 -9.45
C HIS A 235 8.67 -1.94 -8.87
N VAL A 236 9.38 -0.86 -8.56
CA VAL A 236 8.77 0.38 -8.08
C VAL A 236 8.59 1.35 -9.24
N LEU A 237 7.38 1.84 -9.40
CA LEU A 237 7.02 2.81 -10.42
C LEU A 237 6.46 4.07 -9.76
N LYS A 238 7.08 5.22 -10.01
CA LYS A 238 6.55 6.49 -9.53
C LYS A 238 5.42 6.96 -10.44
N TRP A 239 4.30 7.35 -9.87
CA TRP A 239 3.11 7.75 -10.62
C TRP A 239 3.33 8.94 -11.57
N ASN A 240 4.23 9.88 -11.23
CA ASN A 240 4.59 10.96 -12.15
C ASN A 240 5.31 10.45 -13.42
N HIS A 241 6.12 9.38 -13.29
CA HIS A 241 6.73 8.74 -14.46
C HIS A 241 5.66 7.98 -15.26
N LEU A 242 4.73 7.33 -14.59
CA LEU A 242 3.61 6.65 -15.23
C LEU A 242 2.76 7.65 -16.03
N ARG A 243 2.41 8.80 -15.43
CA ARG A 243 1.70 9.89 -16.12
C ARG A 243 2.47 10.42 -17.34
N SER A 244 3.79 10.56 -17.24
CA SER A 244 4.60 11.00 -18.39
C SER A 244 4.68 9.97 -19.51
N PHE A 245 4.53 8.68 -19.19
CA PHE A 245 4.63 7.60 -20.16
C PHE A 245 3.28 7.26 -20.80
N LEU A 246 2.19 7.27 -20.01
CA LEU A 246 0.84 6.86 -20.43
C LEU A 246 -0.11 8.04 -20.66
N GLY A 247 0.22 9.24 -20.19
CA GLY A 247 -0.63 10.43 -20.24
C GLY A 247 -0.54 11.27 -21.53
#